data_1522f17f69853e808f4af23b10bff624
#
_entry.id   1522f17f69853e808f4af23b10bff624
#
_cell.length_a   1.000
_cell.length_b   1.000
_cell.length_c   1.000
_cell.angle_alpha   90.00
_cell.angle_beta   90.00
_cell.angle_gamma   90.00
#
_symmetry.space_group_name_H-M   'P 1'
#
loop_
_entity.id
_entity.type
_entity.pdbx_description
1 polymer ?
#
loop_
_entity_poly.entity_id
_entity_poly.type
_entity_poly.pdbx_seq_one_letter_code
_entity_poly.pdbx_strand_id
1 'polypeptide(L)'
;MGRIKRIGVLTSGGDAPGMNAAIRAVVRTAIFNGCEAYGIFGGYQGLIEGDIKRLKSNDVSNIIQRGGTILKSARSMEFRTPEGRTKAAQMLAEHKIDALVVIGGDGSFTGAKLLIQEHDIPVVGIPGTIDNDLYGTDSTIGYDTAVNTAVEAVDKIKDTASAHNRLFFVEVMGRDAGFIALRTAIATGAEAVLVPEVETDLTDLEHFIEKDYNPKTSSGIVIV
;
A
#
# COMPACT_ATOMS: atom_id res chain seq x y z
N MET A 1 19.51 11.87 -23.84
CA MET A 1 18.71 12.16 -22.63
C MET A 1 19.33 13.38 -21.93
N GLY A 2 18.54 14.44 -21.72
CA GLY A 2 18.96 15.59 -20.91
C GLY A 2 19.19 15.18 -19.46
N ARG A 3 19.99 15.95 -18.72
CA ARG A 3 20.22 15.71 -17.28
C ARG A 3 18.92 16.01 -16.52
N ILE A 4 18.37 15.04 -15.78
CA ILE A 4 17.22 15.23 -14.88
C ILE A 4 17.58 16.27 -13.82
N LYS A 5 16.77 17.31 -13.68
CA LYS A 5 16.96 18.41 -12.72
C LYS A 5 15.82 18.48 -11.70
N ARG A 6 14.61 18.09 -12.08
CA ARG A 6 13.41 18.15 -11.24
C ARG A 6 12.70 16.83 -11.19
N ILE A 7 12.48 16.34 -9.99
CA ILE A 7 11.83 15.05 -9.73
C ILE A 7 10.53 15.30 -8.96
N GLY A 8 9.42 14.85 -9.51
CA GLY A 8 8.14 14.78 -8.81
C GLY A 8 8.02 13.49 -8.03
N VAL A 9 7.41 13.52 -6.85
CA VAL A 9 7.04 12.33 -6.08
C VAL A 9 5.59 12.39 -5.68
N LEU A 10 4.86 11.30 -5.87
CA LEU A 10 3.48 11.15 -5.44
C LEU A 10 3.26 9.79 -4.76
N THR A 11 2.23 9.74 -3.94
CA THR A 11 1.65 8.50 -3.41
C THR A 11 0.28 8.27 -4.02
N SER A 12 -0.03 7.05 -4.42
CA SER A 12 -1.28 6.72 -5.10
C SER A 12 -1.84 5.39 -4.60
N GLY A 13 -3.16 5.28 -4.56
CA GLY A 13 -3.85 4.10 -4.01
C GLY A 13 -4.12 4.25 -2.50
N GLY A 14 -4.19 3.13 -1.78
CA GLY A 14 -4.24 3.12 -0.32
C GLY A 14 -2.92 3.56 0.29
N ASP A 15 -2.96 4.10 1.49
CA ASP A 15 -1.73 4.35 2.24
C ASP A 15 -1.16 3.04 2.81
N ALA A 16 0.15 3.04 3.00
CA ALA A 16 0.86 1.93 3.61
C ALA A 16 1.91 2.44 4.60
N PRO A 17 2.13 1.74 5.72
CA PRO A 17 3.22 2.07 6.63
C PRO A 17 4.57 2.09 5.88
N GLY A 18 5.36 3.15 6.08
CA GLY A 18 6.63 3.33 5.38
C GLY A 18 6.58 4.25 4.15
N MET A 19 5.41 4.65 3.66
CA MET A 19 5.32 5.62 2.55
C MET A 19 6.03 6.94 2.86
N ASN A 20 5.91 7.45 4.09
CA ASN A 20 6.61 8.67 4.50
C ASN A 20 8.12 8.49 4.51
N ALA A 21 8.62 7.32 4.89
CA ALA A 21 10.06 7.02 4.82
C ALA A 21 10.55 7.01 3.36
N ALA A 22 9.77 6.43 2.45
CA ALA A 22 10.06 6.42 1.02
C ALA A 22 10.05 7.84 0.43
N ILE A 23 9.03 8.65 0.73
CA ILE A 23 8.97 10.07 0.31
C ILE A 23 10.23 10.81 0.79
N ARG A 24 10.59 10.66 2.06
CA ARG A 24 11.79 11.29 2.62
C ARG A 24 13.06 10.84 1.91
N ALA A 25 13.19 9.54 1.62
CA ALA A 25 14.34 9.02 0.89
C ALA A 25 14.45 9.62 -0.51
N VAL A 26 13.35 9.65 -1.26
CA VAL A 26 13.29 10.27 -2.59
C VAL A 26 13.71 11.74 -2.54
N VAL A 27 13.07 12.54 -1.67
CA VAL A 27 13.32 13.98 -1.58
C VAL A 27 14.77 14.29 -1.19
N ARG A 28 15.28 13.61 -0.17
CA ARG A 28 16.66 13.85 0.30
C ARG A 28 17.71 13.39 -0.71
N THR A 29 17.49 12.24 -1.35
CA THR A 29 18.40 11.72 -2.38
C THR A 29 18.39 12.64 -3.61
N ALA A 30 17.23 13.14 -4.04
CA ALA A 30 17.15 14.11 -5.14
C ALA A 30 17.98 15.36 -4.82
N ILE A 31 17.77 15.96 -3.65
CA ILE A 31 18.50 17.16 -3.21
C ILE A 31 20.01 16.90 -3.09
N PHE A 32 20.41 15.75 -2.53
CA PHE A 32 21.81 15.37 -2.40
C PHE A 32 22.50 15.26 -3.77
N ASN A 33 21.79 14.80 -4.80
CA ASN A 33 22.30 14.72 -6.17
C ASN A 33 22.13 16.02 -6.98
N GLY A 34 21.77 17.14 -6.35
CA GLY A 34 21.63 18.45 -6.98
C GLY A 34 20.37 18.60 -7.82
N CYS A 35 19.35 17.75 -7.59
CA CYS A 35 18.02 17.88 -8.18
C CYS A 35 17.07 18.65 -7.24
N GLU A 36 16.06 19.29 -7.81
CA GLU A 36 14.93 19.81 -7.07
C GLU A 36 13.88 18.72 -6.90
N ALA A 37 13.30 18.61 -5.71
CA ALA A 37 12.22 17.67 -5.42
C ALA A 37 10.87 18.38 -5.31
N TYR A 38 9.85 17.82 -5.91
CA TYR A 38 8.48 18.32 -5.89
C TYR A 38 7.53 17.24 -5.37
N GLY A 39 6.76 17.57 -4.34
CA GLY A 39 5.67 16.72 -3.86
C GLY A 39 4.38 17.03 -4.61
N ILE A 40 3.70 15.99 -5.07
CA ILE A 40 2.40 16.06 -5.72
C ILE A 40 1.38 15.56 -4.70
N PHE A 41 0.48 16.42 -4.25
CA PHE A 41 -0.46 16.13 -3.19
C PHE A 41 -1.78 15.55 -3.75
N GLY A 42 -2.30 14.48 -3.13
CA GLY A 42 -3.52 13.84 -3.60
C GLY A 42 -3.32 12.89 -4.80
N GLY A 43 -2.11 12.39 -5.00
CA GLY A 43 -1.79 11.39 -6.02
C GLY A 43 -2.03 11.89 -7.45
N TYR A 44 -2.56 11.02 -8.31
CA TYR A 44 -2.84 11.38 -9.70
C TYR A 44 -3.93 12.44 -9.86
N GLN A 45 -4.87 12.53 -8.92
CA GLN A 45 -5.87 13.59 -8.97
C GLN A 45 -5.21 14.96 -8.75
N GLY A 46 -4.39 15.08 -7.73
CA GLY A 46 -3.66 16.31 -7.47
C GLY A 46 -2.63 16.65 -8.55
N LEU A 47 -2.11 15.64 -9.27
CA LEU A 47 -1.28 15.89 -10.46
C LEU A 47 -2.07 16.58 -11.57
N ILE A 48 -3.31 16.14 -11.83
CA ILE A 48 -4.21 16.78 -12.81
C ILE A 48 -4.58 18.19 -12.40
N GLU A 49 -4.81 18.41 -11.10
CA GLU A 49 -5.21 19.70 -10.52
C GLU A 49 -4.02 20.67 -10.33
N GLY A 50 -2.79 20.18 -10.48
CA GLY A 50 -1.57 20.99 -10.28
C GLY A 50 -1.25 21.27 -8.80
N ASP A 51 -1.73 20.47 -7.85
CA ASP A 51 -1.32 20.61 -6.43
C ASP A 51 0.10 20.05 -6.23
N ILE A 52 1.04 20.81 -6.78
CA ILE A 52 2.47 20.49 -6.86
C ILE A 52 3.26 21.53 -6.10
N LYS A 53 4.06 21.09 -5.13
CA LYS A 53 4.86 21.99 -4.27
C LYS A 53 6.31 21.54 -4.22
N ARG A 54 7.23 22.49 -4.33
CA ARG A 54 8.65 22.21 -4.11
C ARG A 54 8.88 21.79 -2.66
N LEU A 55 9.58 20.68 -2.47
CA LEU A 55 9.94 20.15 -1.15
C LEU A 55 11.41 20.41 -0.84
N LYS A 56 11.66 20.86 0.39
CA LYS A 56 12.98 21.04 0.98
C LYS A 56 13.29 19.89 1.94
N SER A 57 14.55 19.74 2.32
CA SER A 57 14.98 18.72 3.28
C SER A 57 14.23 18.79 4.64
N ASN A 58 13.83 20.00 5.05
CA ASN A 58 13.09 20.19 6.31
C ASN A 58 11.62 19.75 6.22
N ASP A 59 11.00 19.83 5.03
CA ASP A 59 9.61 19.47 4.85
C ASP A 59 9.37 17.96 5.04
N VAL A 60 10.43 17.17 4.90
CA VAL A 60 10.43 15.72 5.13
C VAL A 60 11.16 15.30 6.42
N SER A 61 11.33 16.23 7.36
CA SER A 61 11.94 15.94 8.65
C SER A 61 10.94 15.28 9.60
N ASN A 62 11.41 14.34 10.42
CA ASN A 62 10.62 13.66 11.47
C ASN A 62 9.33 12.98 10.95
N ILE A 63 9.39 12.39 9.76
CA ILE A 63 8.25 11.69 9.15
C ILE A 63 8.47 10.17 8.99
N ILE A 64 9.68 9.66 9.23
CA ILE A 64 10.01 8.24 9.01
C ILE A 64 9.08 7.32 9.81
N GLN A 65 8.83 7.67 11.07
CA GLN A 65 8.03 6.88 12.01
C GLN A 65 6.52 7.14 11.89
N ARG A 66 6.10 8.06 11.01
CA ARG A 66 4.68 8.43 10.87
C ARG A 66 4.01 7.51 9.85
N GLY A 67 2.89 6.90 10.25
CA GLY A 67 2.01 6.19 9.33
C GLY A 67 1.31 7.12 8.32
N GLY A 68 0.58 6.54 7.39
CA GLY A 68 -0.05 7.28 6.32
C GLY A 68 0.94 7.88 5.33
N THR A 69 0.53 8.94 4.65
CA THR A 69 1.35 9.68 3.70
C THR A 69 1.16 11.19 3.84
N ILE A 70 2.26 11.94 3.96
CA ILE A 70 2.21 13.42 4.03
C ILE A 70 1.75 14.05 2.71
N LEU A 71 1.92 13.35 1.58
CA LEU A 71 1.47 13.80 0.27
C LEU A 71 -0.01 13.53 0.03
N LYS A 72 -0.67 12.81 0.95
CA LYS A 72 -2.04 12.32 0.78
C LYS A 72 -2.18 11.42 -0.44
N SER A 73 -3.30 10.80 -0.59
CA SER A 73 -3.64 9.94 -1.72
C SER A 73 -5.12 10.11 -2.05
N ALA A 74 -5.46 10.02 -3.31
CA ALA A 74 -6.83 10.01 -3.78
C ALA A 74 -6.98 9.06 -4.96
N ARG A 75 -8.17 8.49 -5.10
CA ARG A 75 -8.56 7.78 -6.33
C ARG A 75 -8.92 8.83 -7.39
N SER A 76 -8.39 8.67 -8.62
CA SER A 76 -8.72 9.54 -9.73
C SER A 76 -9.37 8.74 -10.85
N MET A 77 -10.65 8.97 -11.07
CA MET A 77 -11.35 8.40 -12.22
C MET A 77 -10.94 9.13 -13.51
N GLU A 78 -10.64 10.43 -13.42
CA GLU A 78 -10.19 11.23 -14.55
C GLU A 78 -8.85 10.74 -15.10
N PHE A 79 -7.89 10.36 -14.24
CA PHE A 79 -6.60 9.84 -14.67
C PHE A 79 -6.70 8.52 -15.46
N ARG A 80 -7.79 7.77 -15.31
CA ARG A 80 -8.03 6.56 -16.09
C ARG A 80 -8.28 6.84 -17.57
N THR A 81 -8.67 8.07 -17.92
CA THR A 81 -8.91 8.50 -19.30
C THR A 81 -7.63 9.05 -19.94
N PRO A 82 -7.47 8.94 -21.28
CA PRO A 82 -6.34 9.56 -21.99
C PRO A 82 -6.30 11.08 -21.81
N GLU A 83 -7.46 11.72 -21.75
CA GLU A 83 -7.58 13.18 -21.56
C GLU A 83 -7.04 13.60 -20.17
N GLY A 84 -7.37 12.84 -19.12
CA GLY A 84 -6.85 13.09 -17.76
C GLY A 84 -5.34 12.91 -17.69
N ARG A 85 -4.78 11.88 -18.34
CA ARG A 85 -3.33 11.68 -18.40
C ARG A 85 -2.63 12.79 -19.21
N THR A 86 -3.27 13.29 -20.26
CA THR A 86 -2.77 14.44 -21.03
C THR A 86 -2.70 15.69 -20.16
N LYS A 87 -3.73 15.97 -19.35
CA LYS A 87 -3.70 17.08 -18.37
C LYS A 87 -2.57 16.90 -17.35
N ALA A 88 -2.42 15.68 -16.83
CA ALA A 88 -1.34 15.36 -15.89
C ALA A 88 0.05 15.62 -16.50
N ALA A 89 0.26 15.21 -17.77
CA ALA A 89 1.49 15.47 -18.50
C ALA A 89 1.73 16.97 -18.74
N GLN A 90 0.68 17.73 -19.02
CA GLN A 90 0.75 19.19 -19.15
C GLN A 90 1.20 19.86 -17.82
N MET A 91 0.62 19.43 -16.69
CA MET A 91 1.03 19.95 -15.37
C MET A 91 2.51 19.67 -15.06
N LEU A 92 2.99 18.46 -15.40
CA LEU A 92 4.42 18.14 -15.26
C LEU A 92 5.29 19.05 -16.11
N ALA A 93 4.90 19.32 -17.36
CA ALA A 93 5.62 20.22 -18.27
C ALA A 93 5.62 21.68 -17.76
N GLU A 94 4.48 22.19 -17.28
CA GLU A 94 4.35 23.54 -16.71
C GLU A 94 5.26 23.73 -15.51
N HIS A 95 5.36 22.73 -14.62
CA HIS A 95 6.25 22.74 -13.46
C HIS A 95 7.69 22.34 -13.82
N LYS A 96 7.95 21.99 -15.09
CA LYS A 96 9.25 21.55 -15.61
C LYS A 96 9.79 20.33 -14.83
N ILE A 97 8.91 19.40 -14.50
CA ILE A 97 9.27 18.13 -13.83
C ILE A 97 9.75 17.17 -14.91
N ASP A 98 10.98 16.70 -14.78
CA ASP A 98 11.64 15.86 -15.78
C ASP A 98 11.34 14.37 -15.60
N ALA A 99 11.02 13.95 -14.38
CA ALA A 99 10.75 12.55 -14.04
C ALA A 99 9.86 12.43 -12.81
N LEU A 100 9.14 11.30 -12.69
CA LEU A 100 8.29 10.99 -11.56
C LEU A 100 8.81 9.80 -10.75
N VAL A 101 8.57 9.84 -9.44
CA VAL A 101 8.60 8.68 -8.56
C VAL A 101 7.16 8.44 -8.06
N VAL A 102 6.64 7.26 -8.33
CA VAL A 102 5.29 6.85 -7.94
C VAL A 102 5.39 5.81 -6.85
N ILE A 103 4.85 6.10 -5.68
CA ILE A 103 4.81 5.18 -4.54
C ILE A 103 3.38 4.64 -4.43
N GLY A 104 3.19 3.33 -4.60
CA GLY A 104 1.84 2.74 -4.59
C GLY A 104 1.80 1.28 -5.00
N GLY A 105 0.62 0.77 -5.28
CA GLY A 105 0.34 -0.60 -5.69
C GLY A 105 0.15 -0.76 -7.21
N ASP A 106 -0.42 -1.88 -7.61
CA ASP A 106 -0.58 -2.31 -9.02
C ASP A 106 -1.29 -1.27 -9.88
N GLY A 107 -2.46 -0.76 -9.43
CA GLY A 107 -3.19 0.27 -10.16
C GLY A 107 -2.41 1.56 -10.37
N SER A 108 -1.54 1.93 -9.42
CA SER A 108 -0.68 3.10 -9.53
C SER A 108 0.41 2.89 -10.59
N PHE A 109 0.96 1.69 -10.66
CA PHE A 109 1.99 1.35 -11.66
C PHE A 109 1.41 1.16 -13.04
N THR A 110 0.18 0.64 -13.15
CA THR A 110 -0.56 0.60 -14.41
C THR A 110 -0.75 2.02 -14.97
N GLY A 111 -1.17 2.97 -14.12
CA GLY A 111 -1.27 4.39 -14.49
C GLY A 111 0.08 5.00 -14.89
N ALA A 112 1.15 4.69 -14.16
CA ALA A 112 2.51 5.12 -14.48
C ALA A 112 2.99 4.59 -15.83
N LYS A 113 2.72 3.32 -16.13
CA LYS A 113 3.04 2.69 -17.42
C LYS A 113 2.36 3.40 -18.58
N LEU A 114 1.08 3.73 -18.43
CA LEU A 114 0.35 4.48 -19.45
C LEU A 114 0.94 5.89 -19.66
N LEU A 115 1.31 6.57 -18.58
CA LEU A 115 1.94 7.89 -18.69
C LEU A 115 3.29 7.85 -19.43
N ILE A 116 4.09 6.79 -19.21
CA ILE A 116 5.33 6.58 -19.98
C ILE A 116 5.01 6.35 -21.46
N GLN A 117 4.05 5.47 -21.74
CA GLN A 117 3.74 5.08 -23.13
C GLN A 117 3.12 6.21 -23.95
N GLU A 118 2.28 7.03 -23.35
CA GLU A 118 1.52 8.09 -24.03
C GLU A 118 2.28 9.42 -24.11
N HIS A 119 3.17 9.70 -23.14
CA HIS A 119 3.79 11.02 -22.98
C HIS A 119 5.31 11.00 -22.79
N ASP A 120 5.94 9.83 -22.89
CA ASP A 120 7.40 9.64 -22.76
C ASP A 120 7.99 10.24 -21.46
N ILE A 121 7.22 10.21 -20.36
CA ILE A 121 7.64 10.72 -19.06
C ILE A 121 8.38 9.61 -18.30
N PRO A 122 9.64 9.79 -17.91
CA PRO A 122 10.36 8.81 -17.11
C PRO A 122 9.71 8.62 -15.73
N VAL A 123 9.37 7.38 -15.38
CA VAL A 123 8.78 7.05 -14.07
C VAL A 123 9.54 5.91 -13.43
N VAL A 124 9.76 6.02 -12.11
CA VAL A 124 10.24 4.96 -11.24
C VAL A 124 9.16 4.61 -10.23
N GLY A 125 8.80 3.34 -10.11
CA GLY A 125 7.85 2.82 -9.13
C GLY A 125 8.53 2.39 -7.83
N ILE A 126 7.92 2.72 -6.70
CA ILE A 126 8.28 2.18 -5.37
C ILE A 126 7.08 1.40 -4.86
N PRO A 127 7.20 0.08 -4.61
CA PRO A 127 6.08 -0.77 -4.21
C PRO A 127 5.64 -0.46 -2.77
N GLY A 128 4.59 0.35 -2.63
CA GLY A 128 4.00 0.77 -1.36
C GLY A 128 2.54 0.34 -1.27
N THR A 129 2.29 -0.84 -0.72
CA THR A 129 0.98 -1.43 -0.45
C THR A 129 1.11 -2.48 0.65
N ILE A 130 0.05 -2.69 1.43
CA ILE A 130 0.03 -3.75 2.45
C ILE A 130 -0.36 -5.11 1.87
N ASP A 131 -0.96 -5.16 0.68
CA ASP A 131 -1.55 -6.36 0.09
C ASP A 131 -0.49 -7.37 -0.40
N ASN A 132 0.74 -6.92 -0.64
CA ASN A 132 1.88 -7.71 -1.15
C ASN A 132 1.60 -8.45 -2.47
N ASP A 133 0.72 -7.91 -3.30
CA ASP A 133 0.16 -8.49 -4.52
C ASP A 133 0.88 -8.05 -5.81
N LEU A 134 2.06 -7.43 -5.68
CA LEU A 134 2.83 -6.92 -6.82
C LEU A 134 3.80 -7.98 -7.37
N TYR A 135 3.64 -8.33 -8.64
CA TYR A 135 4.60 -9.16 -9.33
C TYR A 135 5.97 -8.47 -9.48
N GLY A 136 7.03 -9.21 -9.21
CA GLY A 136 8.42 -8.73 -9.35
C GLY A 136 9.05 -8.11 -8.11
N THR A 137 8.36 -8.18 -6.97
CA THR A 137 8.94 -7.87 -5.66
C THR A 137 8.59 -8.95 -4.65
N ASP A 138 9.52 -9.29 -3.76
CA ASP A 138 9.29 -10.28 -2.70
C ASP A 138 8.47 -9.70 -1.55
N SER A 139 8.62 -8.41 -1.29
CA SER A 139 7.91 -7.71 -0.23
C SER A 139 7.65 -6.26 -0.59
N THR A 140 6.43 -5.81 -0.37
CA THR A 140 6.02 -4.42 -0.54
C THR A 140 6.23 -3.62 0.73
N ILE A 141 6.46 -2.30 0.59
CA ILE A 141 6.57 -1.38 1.73
C ILE A 141 5.21 -1.31 2.43
N GLY A 142 5.20 -1.69 3.71
CA GLY A 142 4.01 -1.68 4.55
C GLY A 142 3.45 -3.06 4.88
N TYR A 143 3.73 -4.09 4.07
CA TYR A 143 3.23 -5.44 4.28
C TYR A 143 3.65 -6.04 5.63
N ASP A 144 4.94 -6.03 5.94
CA ASP A 144 5.45 -6.58 7.20
C ASP A 144 4.85 -5.88 8.42
N THR A 145 4.73 -4.55 8.39
CA THR A 145 4.08 -3.78 9.45
C THR A 145 2.60 -4.13 9.60
N ALA A 146 1.89 -4.34 8.49
CA ALA A 146 0.48 -4.74 8.51
C ALA A 146 0.30 -6.12 9.14
N VAL A 147 1.14 -7.09 8.79
CA VAL A 147 1.14 -8.43 9.39
C VAL A 147 1.41 -8.33 10.89
N ASN A 148 2.44 -7.59 11.33
CA ASN A 148 2.75 -7.43 12.75
C ASN A 148 1.59 -6.78 13.52
N THR A 149 0.92 -5.80 12.95
CA THR A 149 -0.26 -5.16 13.55
C THR A 149 -1.42 -6.15 13.70
N ALA A 150 -1.66 -6.98 12.67
CA ALA A 150 -2.68 -8.03 12.73
C ALA A 150 -2.36 -9.08 13.79
N VAL A 151 -1.10 -9.56 13.85
CA VAL A 151 -0.63 -10.52 14.87
C VAL A 151 -0.84 -9.96 16.28
N GLU A 152 -0.42 -8.73 16.55
CA GLU A 152 -0.61 -8.09 17.86
C GLU A 152 -2.10 -8.00 18.25
N ALA A 153 -2.97 -7.71 17.29
CA ALA A 153 -4.41 -7.64 17.55
C ALA A 153 -4.99 -9.03 17.84
N VAL A 154 -4.60 -10.04 17.06
CA VAL A 154 -5.06 -11.42 17.23
C VAL A 154 -4.59 -12.01 18.58
N ASP A 155 -3.36 -11.75 18.99
CA ASP A 155 -2.87 -12.22 20.28
C ASP A 155 -3.73 -11.69 21.46
N LYS A 156 -4.14 -10.43 21.40
CA LYS A 156 -5.07 -9.85 22.41
C LYS A 156 -6.46 -10.48 22.36
N ILE A 157 -6.94 -10.88 21.18
CA ILE A 157 -8.22 -11.58 21.00
C ILE A 157 -8.13 -13.01 21.57
N LYS A 158 -6.99 -13.68 21.40
CA LYS A 158 -6.77 -15.04 21.92
C LYS A 158 -6.92 -15.13 23.44
N ASP A 159 -6.44 -14.11 24.17
CA ASP A 159 -6.62 -14.06 25.62
C ASP A 159 -8.10 -14.10 26.03
N THR A 160 -8.93 -13.35 25.33
CA THR A 160 -10.38 -13.34 25.55
C THR A 160 -11.05 -14.62 25.03
N ALA A 161 -10.60 -15.15 23.90
CA ALA A 161 -11.13 -16.40 23.34
C ALA A 161 -10.98 -17.54 24.34
N SER A 162 -9.78 -17.72 24.89
CA SER A 162 -9.47 -18.77 25.85
C SER A 162 -10.21 -18.61 27.18
N ALA A 163 -10.44 -17.38 27.63
CA ALA A 163 -11.16 -17.13 28.90
C ALA A 163 -12.65 -17.54 28.85
N HIS A 164 -13.22 -17.63 27.68
CA HIS A 164 -14.67 -17.85 27.51
C HIS A 164 -15.03 -19.02 26.57
N ASN A 165 -14.06 -19.80 26.12
CA ASN A 165 -14.25 -20.89 25.13
C ASN A 165 -15.03 -20.39 23.91
N ARG A 166 -14.53 -19.32 23.27
CA ARG A 166 -15.19 -18.70 22.11
C ARG A 166 -14.38 -18.94 20.84
N LEU A 167 -15.11 -19.08 19.74
CA LEU A 167 -14.54 -19.01 18.40
C LEU A 167 -14.68 -17.59 17.86
N PHE A 168 -13.58 -17.01 17.41
CA PHE A 168 -13.56 -15.69 16.78
C PHE A 168 -13.20 -15.79 15.32
N PHE A 169 -13.93 -15.09 14.48
CA PHE A 169 -13.55 -14.80 13.11
C PHE A 169 -12.93 -13.41 13.09
N VAL A 170 -11.69 -13.33 12.63
CA VAL A 170 -10.94 -12.09 12.55
C VAL A 170 -10.67 -11.78 11.10
N GLU A 171 -11.41 -10.79 10.56
CA GLU A 171 -11.19 -10.29 9.23
C GLU A 171 -9.96 -9.37 9.20
N VAL A 172 -9.05 -9.62 8.24
CA VAL A 172 -7.90 -8.79 7.96
C VAL A 172 -7.99 -8.20 6.56
N MET A 173 -7.22 -7.15 6.29
CA MET A 173 -7.12 -6.59 4.96
C MET A 173 -6.24 -7.48 4.05
N GLY A 174 -6.30 -7.25 2.73
CA GLY A 174 -5.52 -7.98 1.73
C GLY A 174 -6.19 -7.97 0.36
N ARG A 175 -7.46 -7.53 0.29
CA ARG A 175 -8.30 -7.51 -0.92
C ARG A 175 -8.41 -8.91 -1.56
N ASP A 176 -7.87 -9.05 -2.78
CA ASP A 176 -7.91 -10.31 -3.54
C ASP A 176 -6.68 -11.20 -3.27
N ALA A 177 -5.86 -10.86 -2.25
CA ALA A 177 -4.64 -11.57 -1.88
C ALA A 177 -4.61 -11.93 -0.39
N GLY A 178 -4.50 -13.20 -0.08
CA GLY A 178 -4.53 -13.74 1.28
C GLY A 178 -3.20 -13.70 2.04
N PHE A 179 -2.22 -12.91 1.60
CA PHE A 179 -0.88 -12.88 2.22
C PHE A 179 -0.91 -12.45 3.69
N ILE A 180 -1.69 -11.40 4.03
CA ILE A 180 -1.81 -10.94 5.43
C ILE A 180 -2.52 -12.00 6.26
N ALA A 181 -3.64 -12.53 5.77
CA ALA A 181 -4.41 -13.55 6.47
C ALA A 181 -3.56 -14.80 6.77
N LEU A 182 -2.90 -15.34 5.74
CA LEU A 182 -2.07 -16.53 5.87
C LEU A 182 -0.90 -16.33 6.85
N ARG A 183 -0.16 -15.22 6.72
CA ARG A 183 0.97 -14.92 7.60
C ARG A 183 0.52 -14.69 9.04
N THR A 184 -0.59 -13.99 9.24
CA THR A 184 -1.17 -13.76 10.57
C THR A 184 -1.60 -15.08 11.20
N ALA A 185 -2.29 -15.94 10.45
CA ALA A 185 -2.74 -17.24 10.95
C ALA A 185 -1.56 -18.13 11.39
N ILE A 186 -0.50 -18.22 10.56
CA ILE A 186 0.70 -19.00 10.89
C ILE A 186 1.39 -18.43 12.13
N ALA A 187 1.58 -17.11 12.19
CA ALA A 187 2.31 -16.46 13.29
C ALA A 187 1.57 -16.56 14.62
N THR A 188 0.24 -16.52 14.60
CA THR A 188 -0.59 -16.60 15.81
C THR A 188 -0.99 -18.02 16.16
N GLY A 189 -0.76 -19.01 15.28
CA GLY A 189 -1.26 -20.37 15.45
C GLY A 189 -2.79 -20.39 15.47
N ALA A 190 -3.42 -19.70 14.52
CA ALA A 190 -4.87 -19.76 14.34
C ALA A 190 -5.30 -21.15 13.87
N GLU A 191 -6.49 -21.59 14.26
CA GLU A 191 -7.02 -22.92 13.98
C GLU A 191 -7.38 -23.09 12.50
N ALA A 192 -7.78 -21.99 11.82
CA ALA A 192 -8.06 -21.98 10.40
C ALA A 192 -7.77 -20.62 9.77
N VAL A 193 -7.57 -20.61 8.45
CA VAL A 193 -7.46 -19.41 7.64
C VAL A 193 -8.27 -19.56 6.36
N LEU A 194 -9.03 -18.54 6.02
CA LEU A 194 -9.73 -18.43 4.74
C LEU A 194 -9.02 -17.39 3.89
N VAL A 195 -8.65 -17.76 2.68
CA VAL A 195 -7.92 -16.89 1.75
C VAL A 195 -8.65 -16.82 0.41
N PRO A 196 -8.67 -15.68 -0.26
CA PRO A 196 -9.43 -15.50 -1.51
C PRO A 196 -8.93 -16.38 -2.67
N GLU A 197 -7.70 -16.87 -2.61
CA GLU A 197 -7.13 -17.76 -3.62
C GLU A 197 -7.70 -19.19 -3.59
N VAL A 198 -8.37 -19.55 -2.52
CA VAL A 198 -8.98 -20.88 -2.34
C VAL A 198 -10.47 -20.72 -2.15
N GLU A 199 -11.25 -21.29 -3.08
CA GLU A 199 -12.69 -21.35 -2.92
C GLU A 199 -13.02 -22.24 -1.72
N THR A 200 -13.62 -21.64 -0.69
CA THR A 200 -13.99 -22.35 0.54
C THR A 200 -15.49 -22.59 0.53
N ASP A 201 -15.90 -23.85 0.56
CA ASP A 201 -17.30 -24.21 0.76
C ASP A 201 -17.66 -23.99 2.25
N LEU A 202 -18.86 -23.47 2.49
CA LEU A 202 -19.43 -23.37 3.85
C LEU A 202 -19.49 -24.73 4.55
N THR A 203 -19.64 -25.80 3.79
CA THR A 203 -19.63 -27.18 4.29
C THR A 203 -18.30 -27.58 4.91
N ASP A 204 -17.18 -27.10 4.36
CA ASP A 204 -15.84 -27.36 4.90
C ASP A 204 -15.64 -26.62 6.23
N LEU A 205 -16.14 -25.40 6.31
CA LEU A 205 -16.12 -24.62 7.54
C LEU A 205 -17.03 -25.22 8.62
N GLU A 206 -18.22 -25.67 8.26
CA GLU A 206 -19.12 -26.41 9.17
C GLU A 206 -18.44 -27.68 9.70
N HIS A 207 -17.79 -28.43 8.83
CA HIS A 207 -17.07 -29.67 9.20
C HIS A 207 -15.91 -29.39 10.17
N PHE A 208 -15.18 -28.29 9.96
CA PHE A 208 -14.13 -27.82 10.87
C PHE A 208 -14.73 -27.48 12.25
N ILE A 209 -15.83 -26.71 12.28
CA ILE A 209 -16.49 -26.33 13.53
C ILE A 209 -17.03 -27.54 14.27
N GLU A 210 -17.61 -28.50 13.57
CA GLU A 210 -18.23 -29.71 14.19
C GLU A 210 -17.20 -30.70 14.70
N LYS A 211 -16.11 -30.94 13.99
CA LYS A 211 -15.12 -31.96 14.30
C LYS A 211 -13.97 -31.47 15.17
N ASP A 212 -13.45 -30.32 14.84
CA ASP A 212 -12.18 -29.85 15.39
C ASP A 212 -12.39 -28.77 16.48
N TYR A 213 -13.57 -28.15 16.55
CA TYR A 213 -13.91 -27.19 17.57
C TYR A 213 -14.98 -27.69 18.54
N ASN A 214 -14.63 -27.81 19.81
CA ASN A 214 -15.59 -28.11 20.86
C ASN A 214 -15.91 -26.87 21.70
N PRO A 215 -17.11 -26.28 21.58
CA PRO A 215 -17.45 -25.03 22.26
C PRO A 215 -17.44 -25.11 23.80
N LYS A 216 -17.37 -26.33 24.36
CA LYS A 216 -17.33 -26.52 25.82
C LYS A 216 -15.91 -26.52 26.38
N THR A 217 -14.93 -26.84 25.58
CA THR A 217 -13.52 -27.04 26.03
C THR A 217 -12.49 -26.34 25.19
N SER A 218 -12.86 -25.78 24.05
CA SER A 218 -11.93 -25.17 23.11
C SER A 218 -12.26 -23.70 22.86
N SER A 219 -11.24 -22.92 22.70
CA SER A 219 -11.30 -21.59 22.09
C SER A 219 -10.66 -21.65 20.72
N GLY A 220 -10.98 -20.76 19.80
CA GLY A 220 -10.39 -20.78 18.48
C GLY A 220 -10.41 -19.41 17.80
N ILE A 221 -9.46 -19.26 16.88
CA ILE A 221 -9.37 -18.11 15.98
C ILE A 221 -9.38 -18.62 14.54
N VAL A 222 -10.25 -18.05 13.74
CA VAL A 222 -10.26 -18.18 12.29
C VAL A 222 -9.91 -16.84 11.70
N ILE A 223 -8.86 -16.79 10.87
CA ILE A 223 -8.47 -15.57 10.16
C ILE A 223 -9.11 -15.59 8.78
N VAL A 224 -9.68 -14.45 8.37
CA VAL A 224 -10.37 -14.30 7.08
C VAL A 224 -9.77 -13.14 6.30
#